data_151b0330193bdb7fabf3fcb772b1de2c
#
_entry.id   151b0330193bdb7fabf3fcb772b1de2c
#
_cell.length_a   1.000
_cell.length_b   1.000
_cell.length_c   1.000
_cell.angle_alpha   90.00
_cell.angle_beta   90.00
_cell.angle_gamma   90.00
#
_symmetry.space_group_name_H-M   'P 1'
#
loop_
_entity.id
_entity.type
_entity.pdbx_description
1 polymer ?
#
loop_
_entity_poly.entity_id
_entity_poly.type
_entity_poly.pdbx_seq_one_letter_code
_entity_poly.pdbx_strand_id
1 'polypeptide(L)'
;NNDIKAKRFLDLLAVYPPRHFFCVSTDKAANPVNIMGASKRIMEDMIMAYSSKFKVTTARFANVAFSNGSLPDGWIQRVMKKQPLAAPNDVKRYFVSPEESGQICMLACILGKNGEIFFPKLGERQMLTFSSICDEYIKAVGCEKKEFATDEEAKKFASDMTFDNKDYPVVYFKSDTTGEKAY
;
A
#
# COMPACT_ATOMS: atom_id res chain seq x y z
N ASN A 1 -4.33 19.27 -4.33
CA ASN A 1 -2.98 19.85 -4.32
C ASN A 1 -1.99 19.05 -5.20
N ASN A 2 -2.04 17.72 -5.20
CA ASN A 2 -1.17 16.90 -6.05
C ASN A 2 -1.50 17.04 -7.53
N ASP A 3 -2.78 17.13 -7.90
CA ASP A 3 -3.24 17.24 -9.29
C ASP A 3 -2.77 18.55 -9.94
N ILE A 4 -2.84 19.66 -9.20
CA ILE A 4 -2.37 20.97 -9.67
C ILE A 4 -0.84 20.94 -9.88
N LYS A 5 -0.09 20.31 -8.96
CA LYS A 5 1.37 20.16 -9.10
C LYS A 5 1.73 19.29 -10.27
N ALA A 6 1.02 18.15 -10.45
CA ALA A 6 1.22 17.26 -11.59
C ALA A 6 0.95 17.99 -12.91
N LYS A 7 -0.16 18.74 -13.01
CA LYS A 7 -0.49 19.54 -14.21
C LYS A 7 0.61 20.53 -14.57
N ARG A 8 1.09 21.32 -13.60
CA ARG A 8 2.17 22.28 -13.82
C ARG A 8 3.46 21.63 -14.29
N PHE A 9 3.77 20.47 -13.71
CA PHE A 9 4.96 19.71 -14.12
C PHE A 9 4.82 19.15 -15.54
N LEU A 10 3.65 18.61 -15.88
CA LEU A 10 3.37 18.10 -17.23
C LEU A 10 3.38 19.23 -18.28
N ASP A 11 2.89 20.42 -17.94
CA ASP A 11 2.97 21.59 -18.84
C ASP A 11 4.44 21.96 -19.13
N LEU A 12 5.31 21.93 -18.13
CA LEU A 12 6.72 22.17 -18.31
C LEU A 12 7.37 21.09 -19.19
N LEU A 13 7.04 19.82 -18.96
CA LEU A 13 7.53 18.71 -19.80
C LEU A 13 7.01 18.79 -21.23
N ALA A 14 5.85 19.42 -21.47
CA ALA A 14 5.36 19.62 -22.84
C ALA A 14 6.18 20.67 -23.62
N VAL A 15 6.83 21.61 -22.92
CA VAL A 15 7.76 22.58 -23.51
C VAL A 15 9.13 21.92 -23.76
N TYR A 16 9.55 21.05 -22.84
CA TYR A 16 10.83 20.31 -22.89
C TYR A 16 10.56 18.81 -22.83
N PRO A 17 10.07 18.19 -23.94
CA PRO A 17 9.57 16.83 -23.90
C PRO A 17 10.68 15.80 -23.62
N PRO A 18 10.49 14.94 -22.60
CA PRO A 18 11.41 13.83 -22.36
C PRO A 18 11.22 12.75 -23.41
N ARG A 19 12.21 11.89 -23.59
CA ARG A 19 12.08 10.70 -24.43
C ARG A 19 10.99 9.75 -23.92
N HIS A 20 10.82 9.69 -22.59
CA HIS A 20 9.84 8.86 -21.91
C HIS A 20 9.55 9.44 -20.52
N PHE A 21 8.29 9.56 -20.19
CA PHE A 21 7.80 9.89 -18.84
C PHE A 21 7.11 8.68 -18.24
N PHE A 22 7.63 8.20 -17.13
CA PHE A 22 7.03 7.15 -16.35
C PHE A 22 6.47 7.74 -15.03
N CYS A 23 5.27 7.31 -14.64
CA CYS A 23 4.64 7.71 -13.39
C CYS A 23 4.08 6.49 -12.64
N VAL A 24 4.24 6.49 -11.33
CA VAL A 24 3.60 5.50 -10.47
C VAL A 24 2.16 5.91 -10.17
N SER A 25 1.23 5.00 -10.41
CA SER A 25 -0.18 5.11 -10.04
C SER A 25 -0.55 4.06 -8.99
N THR A 26 -1.82 3.84 -8.76
CA THR A 26 -2.34 2.95 -7.71
C THR A 26 -3.59 2.23 -8.20
N ASP A 27 -3.87 1.07 -7.62
CA ASP A 27 -5.11 0.32 -7.79
C ASP A 27 -6.36 1.14 -7.45
N LYS A 28 -6.22 2.12 -6.54
CA LYS A 28 -7.31 3.04 -6.15
C LYS A 28 -7.80 3.94 -7.28
N ALA A 29 -6.96 4.17 -8.31
CA ALA A 29 -7.32 4.90 -9.51
C ALA A 29 -8.18 4.07 -10.48
N ALA A 30 -8.10 2.73 -10.43
CA ALA A 30 -8.83 1.86 -11.37
C ALA A 30 -10.35 1.93 -11.17
N ASN A 31 -10.80 1.91 -9.93
CA ASN A 31 -12.22 2.00 -9.57
C ASN A 31 -12.37 2.82 -8.27
N PRO A 32 -12.39 4.16 -8.38
CA PRO A 32 -12.39 5.03 -7.21
C PRO A 32 -13.73 4.94 -6.45
N VAL A 33 -13.64 4.73 -5.13
CA VAL A 33 -14.80 4.69 -4.21
C VAL A 33 -14.82 5.85 -3.22
N ASN A 34 -13.77 6.68 -3.24
CA ASN A 34 -13.65 7.85 -2.38
C ASN A 34 -12.89 8.98 -3.08
N ILE A 35 -12.85 10.17 -2.45
CA ILE A 35 -12.21 11.37 -3.00
C ILE A 35 -10.73 11.16 -3.30
N MET A 36 -10.01 10.41 -2.46
CA MET A 36 -8.59 10.10 -2.70
C MET A 36 -8.40 9.27 -3.96
N GLY A 37 -9.19 8.21 -4.14
CA GLY A 37 -9.17 7.39 -5.35
C GLY A 37 -9.55 8.21 -6.60
N ALA A 38 -10.58 9.06 -6.50
CA ALA A 38 -10.99 9.95 -7.59
C ALA A 38 -9.88 10.92 -7.99
N SER A 39 -9.19 11.55 -7.04
CA SER A 39 -8.08 12.44 -7.34
C SER A 39 -6.92 11.70 -8.04
N LYS A 40 -6.62 10.47 -7.62
CA LYS A 40 -5.60 9.64 -8.28
C LYS A 40 -6.00 9.28 -9.72
N ARG A 41 -7.28 9.02 -9.95
CA ARG A 41 -7.82 8.78 -11.30
C ARG A 41 -7.67 10.02 -12.19
N ILE A 42 -8.07 11.19 -11.70
CA ILE A 42 -7.93 12.46 -12.43
C ILE A 42 -6.45 12.71 -12.77
N MET A 43 -5.54 12.50 -11.81
CA MET A 43 -4.10 12.65 -12.06
C MET A 43 -3.60 11.70 -13.15
N GLU A 44 -4.04 10.43 -13.13
CA GLU A 44 -3.67 9.43 -14.14
C GLU A 44 -4.21 9.82 -15.53
N ASP A 45 -5.47 10.23 -15.61
CA ASP A 45 -6.09 10.68 -16.88
C ASP A 45 -5.39 11.93 -17.43
N MET A 46 -4.99 12.87 -16.56
CA MET A 46 -4.16 14.01 -16.98
C MET A 46 -2.81 13.57 -17.55
N ILE A 47 -2.11 12.66 -16.87
CA ILE A 47 -0.83 12.13 -17.35
C ILE A 47 -1.00 11.45 -18.71
N MET A 48 -2.04 10.64 -18.88
CA MET A 48 -2.33 9.95 -20.13
C MET A 48 -2.68 10.92 -21.27
N ALA A 49 -3.32 12.05 -20.99
CA ALA A 49 -3.60 13.07 -21.99
C ALA A 49 -2.33 13.67 -22.64
N TYR A 50 -1.20 13.65 -21.93
CA TYR A 50 0.08 14.09 -22.48
C TYR A 50 0.80 13.05 -23.35
N SER A 51 0.24 11.86 -23.50
CA SER A 51 0.77 10.83 -24.39
C SER A 51 0.83 11.26 -25.88
N SER A 52 0.07 12.27 -26.25
CA SER A 52 0.14 12.91 -27.57
C SER A 52 1.36 13.82 -27.75
N LYS A 53 2.05 14.20 -26.68
CA LYS A 53 3.20 15.12 -26.69
C LYS A 53 4.54 14.41 -26.49
N PHE A 54 4.57 13.38 -25.66
CA PHE A 54 5.73 12.54 -25.39
C PHE A 54 5.28 11.16 -24.92
N LYS A 55 6.18 10.18 -24.98
CA LYS A 55 5.89 8.81 -24.53
C LYS A 55 5.58 8.81 -23.03
N VAL A 56 4.46 8.20 -22.65
CA VAL A 56 3.99 8.05 -21.27
C VAL A 56 3.69 6.60 -20.96
N THR A 57 4.14 6.11 -19.84
CA THR A 57 3.70 4.84 -19.25
C THR A 57 3.45 5.01 -17.75
N THR A 58 2.63 4.16 -17.19
CA THR A 58 2.38 4.15 -15.75
C THR A 58 2.29 2.72 -15.23
N ALA A 59 2.51 2.55 -13.93
CA ALA A 59 2.28 1.30 -13.24
C ALA A 59 1.34 1.50 -12.06
N ARG A 60 0.34 0.63 -11.92
CA ARG A 60 -0.57 0.57 -10.79
C ARG A 60 -0.14 -0.58 -9.88
N PHE A 61 0.01 -0.29 -8.60
CA PHE A 61 0.27 -1.33 -7.61
C PHE A 61 -0.92 -1.48 -6.67
N ALA A 62 -1.02 -2.68 -6.13
CA ALA A 62 -1.69 -2.96 -4.88
C ALA A 62 -0.91 -2.36 -3.69
N ASN A 63 -1.17 -2.81 -2.47
CA ASN A 63 -0.39 -2.37 -1.32
C ASN A 63 1.04 -2.93 -1.41
N VAL A 64 2.04 -2.07 -1.32
CA VAL A 64 3.43 -2.51 -1.19
C VAL A 64 3.67 -2.89 0.27
N ALA A 65 4.00 -4.15 0.51
CA ALA A 65 4.20 -4.68 1.86
C ALA A 65 5.33 -3.92 2.57
N PHE A 66 5.11 -3.58 3.84
CA PHE A 66 6.06 -2.87 4.70
C PHE A 66 6.59 -1.54 4.14
N SER A 67 5.87 -0.93 3.20
CA SER A 67 6.23 0.41 2.72
C SER A 67 6.07 1.44 3.84
N ASN A 68 6.88 2.50 3.78
CA ASN A 68 6.90 3.57 4.77
C ASN A 68 5.51 4.15 5.01
N GLY A 69 5.09 4.22 6.27
CA GLY A 69 3.77 4.69 6.68
C GLY A 69 2.62 3.68 6.46
N SER A 70 2.92 2.46 6.03
CA SER A 70 1.92 1.38 5.98
C SER A 70 1.63 0.82 7.37
N LEU A 71 0.49 0.12 7.52
CA LEU A 71 0.15 -0.55 8.77
C LEU A 71 1.21 -1.58 9.20
N PRO A 72 1.74 -2.45 8.31
CA PRO A 72 2.85 -3.34 8.65
C PRO A 72 4.15 -2.62 9.06
N ASP A 73 4.48 -1.46 8.47
CA ASP A 73 5.59 -0.64 8.92
C ASP A 73 5.38 -0.14 10.35
N GLY A 74 4.14 0.26 10.67
CA GLY A 74 3.76 0.62 12.03
C GLY A 74 3.96 -0.51 13.05
N TRP A 75 3.80 -1.77 12.65
CA TRP A 75 4.05 -2.91 13.54
C TRP A 75 5.52 -3.04 13.91
N ILE A 76 6.43 -2.80 12.97
CA ILE A 76 7.88 -2.76 13.27
C ILE A 76 8.17 -1.75 14.38
N GLN A 77 7.61 -0.53 14.25
CA GLN A 77 7.79 0.52 15.26
C GLN A 77 7.17 0.14 16.62
N ARG A 78 6.02 -0.54 16.61
CA ARG A 78 5.36 -1.00 17.83
C ARG A 78 6.17 -2.11 18.53
N VAL A 79 6.69 -3.07 17.78
CA VAL A 79 7.55 -4.13 18.33
C VAL A 79 8.80 -3.55 18.97
N MET A 80 9.46 -2.61 18.31
CA MET A 80 10.63 -1.91 18.87
C MET A 80 10.33 -1.18 20.19
N LYS A 81 9.09 -0.72 20.35
CA LYS A 81 8.62 0.00 21.56
C LYS A 81 7.88 -0.88 22.56
N LYS A 82 7.85 -2.19 22.35
CA LYS A 82 7.06 -3.15 23.14
C LYS A 82 5.58 -2.75 23.27
N GLN A 83 4.98 -2.29 22.20
CA GLN A 83 3.57 -1.90 22.14
C GLN A 83 2.74 -3.02 21.50
N PRO A 84 1.47 -3.21 21.90
CA PRO A 84 0.58 -4.18 21.28
C PRO A 84 0.42 -3.93 19.79
N LEU A 85 0.30 -4.99 18.99
CA LEU A 85 -0.09 -4.87 17.61
C LEU A 85 -1.60 -4.73 17.48
N ALA A 86 -2.04 -4.05 16.43
CA ALA A 86 -3.45 -3.92 16.09
C ALA A 86 -3.62 -4.11 14.59
N ALA A 87 -4.65 -4.88 14.18
CA ALA A 87 -4.92 -5.13 12.76
C ALA A 87 -6.42 -5.32 12.49
N PRO A 88 -6.95 -4.78 11.39
CA PRO A 88 -8.31 -5.09 10.94
C PRO A 88 -8.39 -6.54 10.45
N ASN A 89 -9.50 -7.20 10.79
CA ASN A 89 -9.74 -8.61 10.44
C ASN A 89 -10.75 -8.81 9.32
N ASP A 90 -11.42 -7.75 8.89
CA ASP A 90 -12.48 -7.74 7.87
C ASP A 90 -12.04 -7.17 6.52
N VAL A 91 -10.82 -6.65 6.43
CA VAL A 91 -10.30 -6.02 5.23
C VAL A 91 -9.31 -6.95 4.53
N LYS A 92 -9.59 -7.30 3.28
CA LYS A 92 -8.69 -8.05 2.40
C LYS A 92 -8.02 -7.13 1.39
N ARG A 93 -6.74 -7.37 1.12
CA ARG A 93 -5.98 -6.59 0.14
C ARG A 93 -5.02 -7.49 -0.64
N TYR A 94 -4.70 -7.04 -1.84
CA TYR A 94 -3.54 -7.53 -2.57
C TYR A 94 -2.29 -6.86 -2.04
N PHE A 95 -1.22 -7.63 -1.94
CA PHE A 95 0.10 -7.11 -1.58
C PHE A 95 1.11 -7.51 -2.64
N VAL A 96 2.07 -6.63 -2.85
CA VAL A 96 3.28 -6.88 -3.64
C VAL A 96 4.49 -6.58 -2.77
N SER A 97 5.60 -7.26 -3.02
CA SER A 97 6.85 -6.92 -2.36
C SER A 97 7.44 -5.62 -2.94
N PRO A 98 8.37 -4.95 -2.24
CA PRO A 98 9.13 -3.85 -2.80
C PRO A 98 9.85 -4.22 -4.09
N GLU A 99 10.42 -5.43 -4.17
CA GLU A 99 11.11 -5.94 -5.35
C GLU A 99 10.15 -6.11 -6.54
N GLU A 100 8.99 -6.74 -6.33
CA GLU A 100 7.96 -6.91 -7.37
C GLU A 100 7.48 -5.54 -7.88
N SER A 101 7.26 -4.59 -6.97
CA SER A 101 6.85 -3.24 -7.36
C SER A 101 7.91 -2.55 -8.22
N GLY A 102 9.19 -2.69 -7.85
CA GLY A 102 10.32 -2.20 -8.62
C GLY A 102 10.43 -2.85 -10.00
N GLN A 103 10.24 -4.17 -10.08
CA GLN A 103 10.25 -4.91 -11.34
C GLN A 103 9.12 -4.43 -12.28
N ILE A 104 7.92 -4.22 -11.78
CA ILE A 104 6.80 -3.69 -12.58
C ILE A 104 7.12 -2.28 -13.11
N CYS A 105 7.72 -1.42 -12.30
CA CYS A 105 8.18 -0.11 -12.74
C CYS A 105 9.21 -0.21 -13.87
N MET A 106 10.21 -1.08 -13.72
CA MET A 106 11.22 -1.29 -14.73
C MET A 106 10.64 -1.84 -16.04
N LEU A 107 9.72 -2.81 -15.95
CA LEU A 107 9.03 -3.33 -17.13
C LEU A 107 8.24 -2.25 -17.85
N ALA A 108 7.50 -1.41 -17.11
CA ALA A 108 6.76 -0.30 -17.68
C ALA A 108 7.66 0.76 -18.33
N CYS A 109 8.86 0.99 -17.77
CA CYS A 109 9.84 1.91 -18.34
C CYS A 109 10.52 1.36 -19.59
N ILE A 110 10.90 0.09 -19.59
CA ILE A 110 11.74 -0.50 -20.66
C ILE A 110 10.86 -1.01 -21.81
N LEU A 111 9.83 -1.79 -21.51
CA LEU A 111 9.01 -2.49 -22.50
C LEU A 111 7.71 -1.75 -22.83
N GLY A 112 7.25 -0.84 -21.97
CA GLY A 112 5.96 -0.18 -22.13
C GLY A 112 5.90 0.65 -23.41
N LYS A 113 4.77 0.52 -24.13
CA LYS A 113 4.44 1.38 -25.27
C LYS A 113 3.71 2.63 -24.75
N ASN A 114 3.66 3.65 -25.59
CA ASN A 114 3.00 4.90 -25.23
C ASN A 114 1.54 4.70 -24.84
N GLY A 115 1.14 5.23 -23.68
CA GLY A 115 -0.22 5.15 -23.16
C GLY A 115 -0.52 3.84 -22.39
N GLU A 116 0.45 2.95 -22.19
CA GLU A 116 0.21 1.70 -21.46
C GLU A 116 0.28 1.86 -19.95
N ILE A 117 -0.59 1.11 -19.27
CA ILE A 117 -0.68 0.99 -17.83
C ILE A 117 -0.33 -0.43 -17.42
N PHE A 118 0.75 -0.59 -16.69
CA PHE A 118 1.19 -1.88 -16.18
C PHE A 118 0.59 -2.15 -14.80
N PHE A 119 0.16 -3.37 -14.56
CA PHE A 119 -0.32 -3.80 -13.24
C PHE A 119 -0.11 -5.30 -13.06
N PRO A 120 0.09 -5.79 -11.83
CA PRO A 120 0.24 -7.22 -11.57
C PRO A 120 -1.10 -7.92 -11.78
N LYS A 121 -1.08 -9.07 -12.45
CA LYS A 121 -2.26 -9.94 -12.58
C LYS A 121 -2.37 -10.80 -11.33
N LEU A 122 -3.10 -10.30 -10.33
CA LEU A 122 -3.33 -10.99 -9.07
C LEU A 122 -4.72 -11.64 -9.07
N GLY A 123 -4.81 -12.89 -8.62
CA GLY A 123 -6.07 -13.61 -8.47
C GLY A 123 -6.61 -13.51 -7.04
N GLU A 124 -7.89 -13.77 -6.83
CA GLU A 124 -8.56 -13.67 -5.52
C GLU A 124 -7.86 -14.47 -4.40
N ARG A 125 -7.23 -15.61 -4.75
CA ARG A 125 -6.47 -16.42 -3.78
C ARG A 125 -5.23 -15.74 -3.20
N GLN A 126 -4.79 -14.64 -3.82
CA GLN A 126 -3.64 -13.84 -3.38
C GLN A 126 -4.03 -12.66 -2.48
N MET A 127 -5.34 -12.52 -2.20
CA MET A 127 -5.80 -11.55 -1.22
C MET A 127 -5.51 -12.04 0.19
N LEU A 128 -4.92 -11.18 1.01
CA LEU A 128 -4.61 -11.43 2.41
C LEU A 128 -5.36 -10.43 3.30
N THR A 129 -5.75 -10.88 4.48
CA THR A 129 -6.23 -9.98 5.54
C THR A 129 -5.04 -9.38 6.26
N PHE A 130 -5.21 -8.17 6.82
CA PHE A 130 -4.16 -7.61 7.68
C PHE A 130 -3.92 -8.46 8.92
N SER A 131 -4.98 -9.08 9.46
CA SER A 131 -4.84 -10.01 10.59
C SER A 131 -3.95 -11.21 10.25
N SER A 132 -4.11 -11.83 9.06
CA SER A 132 -3.26 -12.95 8.65
C SER A 132 -1.79 -12.54 8.46
N ILE A 133 -1.55 -11.35 7.91
CA ILE A 133 -0.18 -10.82 7.78
C ILE A 133 0.41 -10.51 9.15
N CYS A 134 -0.40 -10.00 10.10
CA CYS A 134 0.02 -9.74 11.47
C CYS A 134 0.43 -11.05 12.18
N ASP A 135 -0.34 -12.13 12.00
CA ASP A 135 -0.01 -13.45 12.54
C ASP A 135 1.33 -13.96 12.03
N GLU A 136 1.57 -13.86 10.72
CA GLU A 136 2.84 -14.28 10.13
C GLU A 136 4.01 -13.36 10.55
N TYR A 137 3.75 -12.07 10.72
CA TYR A 137 4.76 -11.13 11.23
C TYR A 137 5.16 -11.46 12.69
N ILE A 138 4.19 -11.75 13.57
CA ILE A 138 4.46 -12.16 14.96
C ILE A 138 5.34 -13.42 14.99
N LYS A 139 5.01 -14.41 14.16
CA LYS A 139 5.84 -15.62 14.02
C LYS A 139 7.25 -15.31 13.50
N ALA A 140 7.35 -14.43 12.51
CA ALA A 140 8.64 -14.04 11.91
C ALA A 140 9.57 -13.34 12.90
N VAL A 141 9.02 -12.61 13.88
CA VAL A 141 9.81 -12.02 14.98
C VAL A 141 10.10 -13.00 16.13
N GLY A 142 9.72 -14.28 15.96
CA GLY A 142 10.03 -15.35 16.92
C GLY A 142 9.06 -15.44 18.10
N CYS A 143 7.87 -14.85 17.98
CA CYS A 143 6.85 -14.83 19.02
C CYS A 143 5.61 -15.64 18.62
N GLU A 144 4.80 -15.96 19.63
CA GLU A 144 3.45 -16.50 19.48
C GLU A 144 2.43 -15.38 19.74
N LYS A 145 1.33 -15.38 19.01
CA LYS A 145 0.31 -14.36 19.24
C LYS A 145 -0.47 -14.63 20.50
N LYS A 146 -0.73 -13.57 21.25
CA LYS A 146 -1.69 -13.54 22.35
C LYS A 146 -2.73 -12.47 22.08
N GLU A 147 -3.93 -12.92 21.71
CA GLU A 147 -5.03 -12.04 21.35
C GLU A 147 -5.75 -11.52 22.60
N PHE A 148 -6.07 -10.23 22.57
CA PHE A 148 -6.83 -9.53 23.61
C PHE A 148 -8.08 -8.92 23.03
N ALA A 149 -9.13 -8.83 23.84
CA ALA A 149 -10.42 -8.27 23.42
C ALA A 149 -10.37 -6.73 23.34
N THR A 150 -9.54 -6.10 24.16
CA THR A 150 -9.42 -4.65 24.26
C THR A 150 -7.96 -4.16 24.20
N ASP A 151 -7.80 -2.92 23.74
CA ASP A 151 -6.51 -2.23 23.71
C ASP A 151 -5.91 -2.07 25.12
N GLU A 152 -6.77 -1.83 26.13
CA GLU A 152 -6.36 -1.63 27.52
C GLU A 152 -5.73 -2.90 28.10
N GLU A 153 -6.36 -4.06 27.88
CA GLU A 153 -5.82 -5.35 28.33
C GLU A 153 -4.49 -5.67 27.65
N ALA A 154 -4.41 -5.43 26.32
CA ALA A 154 -3.20 -5.65 25.55
C ALA A 154 -2.05 -4.73 26.01
N LYS A 155 -2.33 -3.45 26.30
CA LYS A 155 -1.36 -2.48 26.83
C LYS A 155 -0.87 -2.86 28.22
N LYS A 156 -1.78 -3.31 29.08
CA LYS A 156 -1.41 -3.79 30.42
C LYS A 156 -0.49 -4.98 30.32
N PHE A 157 -0.81 -5.96 29.48
CA PHE A 157 0.07 -7.10 29.26
C PHE A 157 1.43 -6.66 28.69
N ALA A 158 1.45 -5.75 27.72
CA ALA A 158 2.66 -5.24 27.11
C ALA A 158 3.58 -4.50 28.12
N SER A 159 3.01 -3.82 29.13
CA SER A 159 3.78 -3.12 30.16
C SER A 159 4.59 -4.07 31.05
N ASP A 160 4.11 -5.30 31.21
CA ASP A 160 4.70 -6.32 32.04
C ASP A 160 5.63 -7.28 31.26
N MET A 161 5.72 -7.09 29.91
CA MET A 161 6.54 -7.94 29.03
C MET A 161 8.04 -7.79 29.28
N THR A 162 8.71 -8.90 29.46
CA THR A 162 10.18 -9.01 29.40
C THR A 162 10.65 -9.33 27.97
N PHE A 163 11.96 -9.27 27.72
CA PHE A 163 12.53 -9.62 26.41
C PHE A 163 12.42 -11.12 26.07
N ASP A 164 12.29 -11.98 27.09
CA ASP A 164 12.19 -13.44 26.93
C ASP A 164 10.75 -13.92 26.75
N ASN A 165 9.79 -12.99 26.71
CA ASN A 165 8.39 -13.33 26.57
C ASN A 165 8.11 -13.82 25.14
N LYS A 166 7.64 -15.07 25.01
CA LYS A 166 7.28 -15.67 23.72
C LYS A 166 5.94 -15.18 23.22
N ASP A 167 5.04 -14.78 24.13
CA ASP A 167 3.71 -14.26 23.77
C ASP A 167 3.79 -12.78 23.38
N TYR A 168 3.21 -12.42 22.22
CA TYR A 168 3.11 -11.03 21.78
C TYR A 168 1.65 -10.56 21.72
N PRO A 169 1.30 -9.43 22.37
CA PRO A 169 -0.08 -8.97 22.46
C PRO A 169 -0.58 -8.39 21.14
N VAL A 170 -1.77 -8.81 20.73
CA VAL A 170 -2.44 -8.32 19.52
C VAL A 170 -3.93 -8.08 19.78
N VAL A 171 -4.46 -7.05 19.12
CA VAL A 171 -5.90 -6.75 19.11
C VAL A 171 -6.39 -6.74 17.67
N TYR A 172 -7.43 -7.50 17.37
CA TYR A 172 -8.11 -7.45 16.08
C TYR A 172 -9.40 -6.64 16.19
N PHE A 173 -9.64 -5.82 15.17
CA PHE A 173 -10.80 -4.94 15.13
C PHE A 173 -11.44 -4.95 13.73
N LYS A 174 -12.67 -4.46 13.64
CA LYS A 174 -13.31 -4.18 12.36
C LYS A 174 -12.96 -2.79 11.89
N SER A 175 -12.72 -2.63 10.58
CA SER A 175 -12.40 -1.34 10.00
C SER A 175 -13.61 -0.39 10.03
N ASP A 176 -13.43 0.81 10.58
CA ASP A 176 -14.42 1.88 10.59
C ASP A 176 -14.23 2.88 9.42
N THR A 177 -13.32 2.57 8.49
CA THR A 177 -12.97 3.49 7.41
C THR A 177 -14.08 3.58 6.37
N THR A 178 -14.74 4.74 6.30
CA THR A 178 -15.77 5.01 5.28
C THR A 178 -15.17 5.00 3.87
N GLY A 179 -15.83 4.29 2.94
CA GLY A 179 -15.40 4.18 1.55
C GLY A 179 -14.20 3.26 1.33
N GLU A 180 -13.88 2.40 2.29
CA GLU A 180 -12.93 1.33 2.09
C GLU A 180 -13.57 0.19 1.30
N LYS A 181 -12.87 -0.31 0.27
CA LYS A 181 -13.34 -1.49 -0.48
C LYS A 181 -13.24 -2.71 0.43
N ALA A 182 -14.25 -3.57 0.40
CA ALA A 182 -14.20 -4.86 1.09
C ALA A 182 -13.13 -5.78 0.44
N TYR A 183 -12.80 -5.52 -0.84
CA TYR A 183 -11.80 -6.25 -1.63
C TYR A 183 -11.27 -5.37 -2.76
#